data_ee1ad0d54c141870509b64a355daac0a
#
_entry.id   ee1ad0d54c141870509b64a355daac0a
#
_cell.length_a   1.000
_cell.length_b   1.000
_cell.length_c   1.000
_cell.angle_alpha   90.00
_cell.angle_beta   90.00
_cell.angle_gamma   90.00
#
_symmetry.space_group_name_H-M   'P 1'
#
loop_
_entity.id
_entity.type
_entity.pdbx_description
1 polymer ?
#
loop_
_entity_poly.entity_id
_entity_poly.type
_entity_poly.pdbx_seq_one_letter_code
_entity_poly.pdbx_strand_id
1 'polypeptide(L)'
;MLTYSAIRLFNKLSFLKQGYAPLNSDFDSFYTRRLKSRMDDCFSQPVTGVAGRTLVILDRVSSNYNLTMELTGNRTRTLNISSYNYLGFAQARGGCADAAEEAIKMYGVSTCGARLEGGTSDLHVLSEALVAKFVGMEDALISSMGFATNSTFIPALVGKGCLVISDELNHASIRVGVRYSGASVRMFKHNDMVSLETLLREVISQGQPKTHRPWKRILIIVEGLYSMEGTLVNLPAIVALKKKYKVCGPCSSENNRA
;
A
#
# COMPACT_ATOMS: atom_id res chain seq x y z
N MET A 1 24.61 -6.49 7.74
CA MET A 1 23.31 -5.90 8.11
C MET A 1 23.36 -5.63 9.61
N LEU A 2 23.49 -4.38 10.04
CA LEU A 2 23.51 -4.03 11.47
C LEU A 2 22.12 -4.33 12.04
N THR A 3 22.03 -5.12 13.09
CA THR A 3 20.79 -5.43 13.76
C THR A 3 20.16 -4.14 14.32
N TYR A 4 18.83 -4.07 14.34
CA TYR A 4 18.08 -2.93 14.89
C TYR A 4 18.54 -2.53 16.30
N SER A 5 18.98 -3.51 17.09
CA SER A 5 19.57 -3.30 18.44
C SER A 5 20.93 -2.58 18.40
N ALA A 6 21.77 -2.88 17.41
CA ALA A 6 23.07 -2.22 17.24
C ALA A 6 22.90 -0.76 16.79
N ILE A 7 21.96 -0.49 15.89
CA ILE A 7 21.60 0.88 15.48
C ILE A 7 21.06 1.67 16.67
N ARG A 8 20.29 1.05 17.54
CA ARG A 8 19.71 1.67 18.73
C ARG A 8 20.75 1.99 19.79
N LEU A 9 21.71 1.08 20.03
CA LEU A 9 22.81 1.31 20.95
C LEU A 9 23.75 2.40 20.44
N PHE A 10 24.04 2.40 19.16
CA PHE A 10 24.88 3.39 18.49
C PHE A 10 24.26 4.79 18.54
N ASN A 11 22.97 4.92 18.25
CA ASN A 11 22.24 6.18 18.34
C ASN A 11 22.19 6.71 19.77
N LYS A 12 21.96 5.86 20.77
CA LYS A 12 21.87 6.28 22.18
C LYS A 12 23.24 6.73 22.75
N LEU A 13 24.32 6.08 22.36
CA LEU A 13 25.67 6.39 22.86
C LEU A 13 26.35 7.56 22.12
N SER A 14 26.08 7.71 20.83
CA SER A 14 26.73 8.73 19.99
C SER A 14 26.09 10.12 20.16
N PHE A 15 24.74 10.20 20.25
CA PHE A 15 24.03 11.48 20.35
C PHE A 15 24.09 12.13 21.73
N LEU A 16 24.04 11.33 22.80
CA LEU A 16 24.13 11.85 24.18
C LEU A 16 25.48 12.49 24.50
N LYS A 17 26.55 12.13 23.78
CA LYS A 17 27.88 12.69 23.97
C LYS A 17 28.17 13.98 23.20
N GLN A 18 27.30 14.37 22.25
CA GLN A 18 27.54 15.50 21.35
C GLN A 18 26.62 16.71 21.57
N GLY A 19 25.76 16.72 22.59
CA GLY A 19 24.87 17.84 22.88
C GLY A 19 23.67 17.99 21.92
N TYR A 20 23.45 17.02 21.03
CA TYR A 20 22.29 17.03 20.15
C TYR A 20 21.05 16.41 20.83
N ALA A 21 19.88 16.91 20.46
CA ALA A 21 18.61 16.31 20.91
C ALA A 21 18.47 14.86 20.44
N PRO A 22 17.88 13.97 21.24
CA PRO A 22 17.64 12.59 20.84
C PRO A 22 16.71 12.52 19.62
N LEU A 23 17.01 11.64 18.68
CA LEU A 23 16.19 11.41 17.46
C LEU A 23 14.77 10.90 17.75
N ASN A 24 14.60 10.20 18.89
CA ASN A 24 13.33 9.62 19.28
C ASN A 24 12.92 10.16 20.66
N SER A 25 11.64 10.43 20.82
CA SER A 25 11.06 10.80 22.12
C SER A 25 11.10 9.62 23.11
N ASP A 26 11.01 9.91 24.42
CA ASP A 26 10.87 8.86 25.44
C ASP A 26 9.59 8.05 25.26
N PHE A 27 8.55 8.65 24.71
CA PHE A 27 7.29 7.98 24.39
C PHE A 27 7.50 6.90 23.31
N ASP A 28 8.20 7.22 22.21
CA ASP A 28 8.51 6.24 21.15
C ASP A 28 9.37 5.10 21.69
N SER A 29 10.30 5.42 22.59
CA SER A 29 11.13 4.43 23.27
C SER A 29 10.29 3.50 24.17
N PHE A 30 9.29 4.04 24.89
CA PHE A 30 8.36 3.25 25.70
C PHE A 30 7.48 2.34 24.85
N TYR A 31 6.86 2.88 23.80
CA TYR A 31 6.04 2.11 22.85
C TYR A 31 6.83 0.96 22.22
N THR A 32 8.02 1.24 21.72
CA THR A 32 8.87 0.23 21.09
C THR A 32 9.24 -0.89 22.07
N ARG A 33 9.56 -0.56 23.32
CA ARG A 33 9.94 -1.57 24.31
C ARG A 33 8.78 -2.41 24.82
N ARG A 34 7.60 -1.81 24.97
CA ARG A 34 6.45 -2.47 25.61
C ARG A 34 5.49 -3.17 24.67
N LEU A 35 5.27 -2.60 23.51
CA LEU A 35 4.31 -3.09 22.53
C LEU A 35 4.98 -3.72 21.31
N LYS A 36 5.83 -2.95 20.62
CA LYS A 36 6.44 -3.41 19.38
C LYS A 36 7.27 -4.69 19.54
N SER A 37 8.07 -4.77 20.62
CA SER A 37 8.88 -5.98 20.87
C SER A 37 8.04 -7.23 21.08
N ARG A 38 6.85 -7.09 21.72
CA ARG A 38 5.91 -8.21 21.89
C ARG A 38 5.19 -8.56 20.61
N MET A 39 4.78 -7.56 19.83
CA MET A 39 4.17 -7.78 18.52
C MET A 39 5.16 -8.48 17.59
N ASP A 40 6.41 -8.04 17.57
CA ASP A 40 7.45 -8.67 16.74
C ASP A 40 7.71 -10.13 17.17
N ASP A 41 7.64 -10.43 18.46
CA ASP A 41 7.76 -11.79 18.96
C ASP A 41 6.61 -12.69 18.53
N CYS A 42 5.37 -12.20 18.66
CA CYS A 42 4.18 -12.99 18.35
C CYS A 42 3.92 -13.14 16.85
N PHE A 43 4.13 -12.08 16.06
CA PHE A 43 3.67 -12.00 14.66
C PHE A 43 4.79 -11.97 13.62
N SER A 44 5.99 -11.54 13.98
CA SER A 44 7.12 -11.40 13.06
C SER A 44 8.13 -12.54 13.24
N GLN A 45 7.66 -13.77 13.24
CA GLN A 45 8.55 -14.92 13.37
C GLN A 45 9.39 -15.12 12.11
N PRO A 46 10.69 -15.44 12.23
CA PRO A 46 11.53 -15.71 11.07
C PRO A 46 11.12 -17.01 10.40
N VAL A 47 10.98 -16.95 9.09
CA VAL A 47 10.58 -18.09 8.28
C VAL A 47 11.59 -18.36 7.17
N THR A 48 11.62 -19.60 6.67
CA THR A 48 12.42 -19.98 5.52
C THR A 48 11.63 -20.88 4.58
N GLY A 49 12.08 -20.97 3.33
CA GLY A 49 11.44 -21.73 2.28
C GLY A 49 10.57 -20.87 1.37
N VAL A 50 9.80 -21.55 0.53
CA VAL A 50 8.86 -20.91 -0.40
C VAL A 50 7.57 -20.60 0.33
N ALA A 51 6.92 -19.47 0.00
CA ALA A 51 5.61 -19.09 0.54
C ALA A 51 4.48 -19.96 -0.06
N GLY A 52 4.64 -21.29 0.00
CA GLY A 52 3.69 -22.27 -0.50
C GLY A 52 2.66 -22.67 0.56
N ARG A 53 2.08 -23.88 0.42
CA ARG A 53 1.10 -24.45 1.37
C ARG A 53 1.65 -24.59 2.79
N THR A 54 2.93 -24.87 2.91
CA THR A 54 3.63 -24.98 4.20
C THR A 54 4.90 -24.15 4.15
N LEU A 55 5.29 -23.61 5.28
CA LEU A 55 6.57 -22.93 5.49
C LEU A 55 7.25 -23.48 6.74
N VAL A 56 8.49 -23.09 6.93
CA VAL A 56 9.29 -23.50 8.08
C VAL A 56 9.59 -22.28 8.92
N ILE A 57 9.13 -22.30 10.18
CA ILE A 57 9.48 -21.30 11.20
C ILE A 57 10.85 -21.66 11.75
N LEU A 58 11.70 -20.67 11.92
CA LEU A 58 12.97 -20.79 12.62
C LEU A 58 12.75 -20.40 14.08
N ASP A 59 12.85 -21.37 14.97
CA ASP A 59 12.60 -21.15 16.38
C ASP A 59 13.68 -20.25 16.98
N ARG A 60 13.26 -19.30 17.81
CA ARG A 60 14.13 -18.36 18.49
C ARG A 60 13.78 -18.22 19.94
N VAL A 61 14.74 -17.82 20.74
CA VAL A 61 14.59 -17.56 22.17
C VAL A 61 15.14 -16.19 22.53
N SER A 62 14.68 -15.64 23.62
CA SER A 62 15.22 -14.41 24.19
C SER A 62 15.51 -14.62 25.67
N SER A 63 16.70 -14.18 26.12
CA SER A 63 17.11 -14.18 27.51
C SER A 63 16.88 -12.82 28.20
N ASN A 64 16.43 -11.78 27.46
CA ASN A 64 16.41 -10.39 27.92
C ASN A 64 15.10 -9.66 27.59
N TYR A 65 13.96 -10.29 27.82
CA TYR A 65 12.62 -9.70 27.62
C TYR A 65 12.38 -9.24 26.18
N ASN A 66 12.76 -10.03 25.19
CA ASN A 66 12.58 -9.77 23.77
C ASN A 66 13.35 -8.53 23.22
N LEU A 67 14.40 -8.11 23.92
CA LEU A 67 15.29 -7.06 23.42
C LEU A 67 16.20 -7.59 22.30
N THR A 68 16.68 -8.82 22.45
CA THR A 68 17.42 -9.55 21.44
C THR A 68 16.86 -10.96 21.30
N MET A 69 16.87 -11.48 20.07
CA MET A 69 16.40 -12.82 19.73
C MET A 69 17.54 -13.63 19.14
N GLU A 70 17.71 -14.85 19.59
CA GLU A 70 18.72 -15.79 19.11
C GLU A 70 18.03 -17.02 18.51
N LEU A 71 18.48 -17.46 17.34
CA LEU A 71 17.94 -18.67 16.70
C LEU A 71 18.44 -19.90 17.46
N THR A 72 17.52 -20.81 17.79
CA THR A 72 17.84 -22.06 18.49
C THR A 72 18.44 -23.12 17.59
N GLY A 73 18.31 -22.95 16.28
CA GLY A 73 18.63 -24.00 15.28
C GLY A 73 17.47 -24.95 15.00
N ASN A 74 16.44 -24.98 15.82
CA ASN A 74 15.25 -25.79 15.59
C ASN A 74 14.40 -25.20 14.46
N ARG A 75 13.65 -26.09 13.77
CA ARG A 75 12.81 -25.72 12.63
C ARG A 75 11.45 -26.39 12.78
N THR A 76 10.41 -25.59 12.78
CA THR A 76 9.03 -26.09 12.90
C THR A 76 8.29 -25.89 11.58
N ARG A 77 7.82 -26.99 10.98
CA ARG A 77 7.02 -26.96 9.76
C ARG A 77 5.57 -26.64 10.10
N THR A 78 5.02 -25.58 9.49
CA THR A 78 3.67 -25.08 9.76
C THR A 78 2.86 -24.91 8.48
N LEU A 79 1.53 -24.92 8.62
CA LEU A 79 0.61 -24.56 7.56
C LEU A 79 0.70 -23.05 7.34
N ASN A 80 0.84 -22.64 6.09
CA ASN A 80 0.92 -21.23 5.73
C ASN A 80 -0.47 -20.67 5.39
N ILE A 81 -1.02 -19.85 6.26
CA ILE A 81 -2.29 -19.15 6.06
C ILE A 81 -2.13 -17.61 6.08
N SER A 82 -0.89 -17.11 6.14
CA SER A 82 -0.59 -15.68 6.32
C SER A 82 0.10 -15.03 5.12
N SER A 83 0.47 -15.80 4.08
CA SER A 83 1.11 -15.23 2.89
C SER A 83 0.09 -14.71 1.88
N TYR A 84 0.39 -13.60 1.20
CA TYR A 84 -0.38 -13.06 0.09
C TYR A 84 -0.18 -13.87 -1.21
N ASN A 85 -0.25 -15.19 -1.11
CA ASN A 85 -0.08 -16.12 -2.22
C ASN A 85 -1.41 -16.80 -2.56
N TYR A 86 -2.45 -16.00 -2.78
CA TYR A 86 -3.83 -16.48 -2.97
C TYR A 86 -4.00 -17.40 -4.17
N LEU A 87 -3.24 -17.21 -5.24
CA LEU A 87 -3.30 -18.00 -6.47
C LEU A 87 -2.25 -19.11 -6.53
N GLY A 88 -1.38 -19.21 -5.53
CA GLY A 88 -0.38 -20.26 -5.44
C GLY A 88 0.81 -20.12 -6.40
N PHE A 89 1.05 -18.96 -6.99
CA PHE A 89 2.13 -18.74 -7.96
C PHE A 89 3.51 -18.53 -7.35
N ALA A 90 3.63 -18.37 -6.03
CA ALA A 90 4.92 -18.23 -5.34
C ALA A 90 5.67 -19.57 -5.17
N GLN A 91 5.51 -20.50 -6.10
CA GLN A 91 6.21 -21.77 -6.08
C GLN A 91 7.61 -21.65 -6.69
N ALA A 92 8.55 -22.45 -6.19
CA ALA A 92 9.93 -22.50 -6.71
C ALA A 92 10.07 -23.41 -7.95
N ARG A 93 8.99 -24.06 -8.39
CA ARG A 93 8.96 -24.98 -9.53
C ARG A 93 7.65 -24.85 -10.28
N GLY A 94 7.66 -25.22 -11.56
CA GLY A 94 6.49 -25.16 -12.44
C GLY A 94 6.52 -23.98 -13.38
N GLY A 95 5.57 -23.89 -14.30
CA GLY A 95 5.63 -23.01 -15.46
C GLY A 95 5.90 -21.53 -15.18
N CYS A 96 5.38 -20.97 -14.07
CA CYS A 96 5.68 -19.57 -13.70
C CYS A 96 7.13 -19.39 -13.26
N ALA A 97 7.67 -20.32 -12.47
CA ALA A 97 9.06 -20.25 -12.00
C ALA A 97 10.03 -20.47 -13.17
N ASP A 98 9.74 -21.45 -14.01
CA ASP A 98 10.56 -21.81 -15.16
C ASP A 98 10.59 -20.64 -16.17
N ALA A 99 9.44 -20.00 -16.45
CA ALA A 99 9.36 -18.82 -17.31
C ALA A 99 10.13 -17.62 -16.72
N ALA A 100 10.09 -17.43 -15.39
CA ALA A 100 10.86 -16.37 -14.73
C ALA A 100 12.37 -16.64 -14.83
N GLU A 101 12.80 -17.89 -14.66
CA GLU A 101 14.21 -18.28 -14.84
C GLU A 101 14.70 -18.04 -16.28
N GLU A 102 13.92 -18.41 -17.27
CA GLU A 102 14.25 -18.15 -18.69
C GLU A 102 14.30 -16.66 -18.99
N ALA A 103 13.37 -15.87 -18.45
CA ALA A 103 13.38 -14.41 -18.61
C ALA A 103 14.66 -13.78 -18.00
N ILE A 104 15.08 -14.27 -16.83
CA ILE A 104 16.33 -13.80 -16.19
C ILE A 104 17.55 -14.17 -17.04
N LYS A 105 17.58 -15.36 -17.64
CA LYS A 105 18.66 -15.78 -18.54
C LYS A 105 18.72 -14.93 -19.81
N MET A 106 17.57 -14.50 -20.31
CA MET A 106 17.46 -13.71 -21.53
C MET A 106 17.78 -12.23 -21.31
N TYR A 107 17.25 -11.62 -20.24
CA TYR A 107 17.27 -10.18 -20.02
C TYR A 107 18.12 -9.74 -18.83
N GLY A 108 18.61 -10.67 -18.02
CA GLY A 108 19.24 -10.36 -16.72
C GLY A 108 18.21 -10.06 -15.63
N VAL A 109 18.69 -9.66 -14.47
CA VAL A 109 17.84 -9.42 -13.29
C VAL A 109 17.20 -8.04 -13.26
N SER A 110 17.65 -7.10 -14.10
CA SER A 110 17.11 -5.74 -14.14
C SER A 110 17.56 -5.02 -15.41
N THR A 111 16.70 -4.15 -15.92
CA THR A 111 17.03 -3.21 -17.00
C THR A 111 17.88 -2.02 -16.53
N CYS A 112 18.06 -1.87 -15.19
CA CYS A 112 18.80 -0.77 -14.57
C CYS A 112 18.35 0.64 -14.98
N GLY A 113 17.14 0.80 -15.51
CA GLY A 113 16.55 2.06 -15.98
C GLY A 113 15.12 2.25 -15.48
N ALA A 114 14.70 3.51 -15.37
CA ALA A 114 13.29 3.83 -15.16
C ALA A 114 12.47 3.46 -16.40
N ARG A 115 11.21 3.10 -16.23
CA ARG A 115 10.33 2.69 -17.35
C ARG A 115 10.29 3.71 -18.49
N LEU A 116 10.26 5.00 -18.14
CA LEU A 116 10.23 6.08 -19.14
C LEU A 116 11.57 6.26 -19.87
N GLU A 117 12.67 5.83 -19.28
CA GLU A 117 14.05 6.10 -19.74
C GLU A 117 14.79 4.81 -20.17
N GLY A 118 14.06 3.89 -20.80
CA GLY A 118 14.65 2.65 -21.32
C GLY A 118 14.52 1.43 -20.42
N GLY A 119 13.82 1.55 -19.27
CA GLY A 119 13.54 0.43 -18.36
C GLY A 119 12.29 -0.38 -18.70
N THR A 120 11.60 -0.10 -19.80
CA THR A 120 10.44 -0.86 -20.26
C THR A 120 10.89 -2.03 -21.11
N SER A 121 10.62 -3.27 -20.64
CA SER A 121 10.84 -4.49 -21.41
C SER A 121 9.58 -4.89 -22.18
N ASP A 122 9.72 -5.82 -23.12
CA ASP A 122 8.63 -6.47 -23.82
C ASP A 122 7.67 -7.20 -22.87
N LEU A 123 8.19 -7.79 -21.76
CA LEU A 123 7.37 -8.40 -20.73
C LEU A 123 6.42 -7.41 -20.04
N HIS A 124 6.83 -6.15 -19.84
CA HIS A 124 5.94 -5.12 -19.37
C HIS A 124 4.80 -4.88 -20.37
N VAL A 125 5.14 -4.68 -21.64
CA VAL A 125 4.15 -4.38 -22.69
C VAL A 125 3.15 -5.53 -22.85
N LEU A 126 3.63 -6.76 -22.92
CA LEU A 126 2.78 -7.95 -23.03
C LEU A 126 1.88 -8.13 -21.81
N SER A 127 2.41 -7.93 -20.61
CA SER A 127 1.64 -8.06 -19.38
C SER A 127 0.59 -6.95 -19.25
N GLU A 128 0.91 -5.72 -19.61
CA GLU A 128 -0.02 -4.59 -19.61
C GLU A 128 -1.18 -4.83 -20.59
N ALA A 129 -0.89 -5.27 -21.82
CA ALA A 129 -1.92 -5.64 -22.79
C ALA A 129 -2.82 -6.78 -22.30
N LEU A 130 -2.24 -7.80 -21.65
CA LEU A 130 -2.98 -8.92 -21.07
C LEU A 130 -3.89 -8.47 -19.94
N VAL A 131 -3.38 -7.65 -19.02
CA VAL A 131 -4.17 -7.11 -17.89
C VAL A 131 -5.27 -6.19 -18.37
N ALA A 132 -5.00 -5.29 -19.32
CA ALA A 132 -6.01 -4.42 -19.93
C ALA A 132 -7.16 -5.24 -20.52
N LYS A 133 -6.84 -6.28 -21.28
CA LYS A 133 -7.84 -7.22 -21.83
C LYS A 133 -8.63 -7.95 -20.74
N PHE A 134 -7.95 -8.41 -19.69
CA PHE A 134 -8.58 -9.14 -18.58
C PHE A 134 -9.58 -8.28 -17.81
N VAL A 135 -9.25 -7.01 -17.54
CA VAL A 135 -10.13 -6.08 -16.82
C VAL A 135 -11.11 -5.33 -17.73
N GLY A 136 -11.04 -5.53 -19.05
CA GLY A 136 -11.91 -4.88 -20.03
C GLY A 136 -11.66 -3.39 -20.19
N MET A 137 -10.42 -2.94 -20.03
CA MET A 137 -9.99 -1.55 -20.20
C MET A 137 -9.16 -1.38 -21.47
N GLU A 138 -9.05 -0.13 -21.94
CA GLU A 138 -8.30 0.21 -23.15
C GLU A 138 -6.79 -0.01 -22.95
N ASP A 139 -6.29 0.25 -21.73
CA ASP A 139 -4.87 0.18 -21.42
C ASP A 139 -4.66 -0.14 -19.92
N ALA A 140 -3.45 -0.55 -19.58
CA ALA A 140 -2.99 -0.80 -18.23
C ALA A 140 -1.54 -0.37 -18.05
N LEU A 141 -1.16 -0.03 -16.83
CA LEU A 141 0.22 0.29 -16.47
C LEU A 141 0.63 -0.51 -15.24
N ILE A 142 1.72 -1.25 -15.36
CA ILE A 142 2.29 -2.01 -14.25
C ILE A 142 3.18 -1.09 -13.40
N SER A 143 2.94 -1.10 -12.10
CA SER A 143 3.78 -0.46 -11.10
C SER A 143 4.50 -1.51 -10.23
N SER A 144 5.70 -1.20 -9.80
CA SER A 144 6.57 -2.12 -9.05
C SER A 144 6.05 -2.51 -7.66
N MET A 145 5.14 -1.72 -7.08
CA MET A 145 4.65 -1.91 -5.72
C MET A 145 3.25 -1.31 -5.54
N GLY A 146 2.31 -2.08 -4.96
CA GLY A 146 0.94 -1.60 -4.72
C GLY A 146 0.86 -0.34 -3.86
N PHE A 147 1.67 -0.24 -2.80
CA PHE A 147 1.73 0.98 -1.99
C PHE A 147 2.21 2.18 -2.81
N ALA A 148 3.27 2.02 -3.60
CA ALA A 148 3.81 3.06 -4.46
C ALA A 148 2.81 3.47 -5.54
N THR A 149 2.02 2.55 -6.07
CA THR A 149 0.94 2.86 -7.02
C THR A 149 0.07 3.98 -6.48
N ASN A 150 -0.57 3.80 -5.33
CA ASN A 150 -1.45 4.82 -4.77
C ASN A 150 -0.70 6.09 -4.36
N SER A 151 0.48 5.96 -3.75
CA SER A 151 1.24 7.12 -3.25
C SER A 151 1.85 7.99 -4.35
N THR A 152 2.01 7.48 -5.56
CA THR A 152 2.55 8.22 -6.71
C THR A 152 1.49 8.65 -7.72
N PHE A 153 0.49 7.81 -8.00
CA PHE A 153 -0.57 8.17 -8.97
C PHE A 153 -1.54 9.21 -8.43
N ILE A 154 -1.92 9.14 -7.14
CA ILE A 154 -2.85 10.11 -6.57
C ILE A 154 -2.32 11.56 -6.69
N PRO A 155 -1.05 11.86 -6.37
CA PRO A 155 -0.49 13.19 -6.58
C PRO A 155 -0.46 13.65 -8.05
N ALA A 156 -0.40 12.72 -8.99
CA ALA A 156 -0.48 13.04 -10.43
C ALA A 156 -1.91 13.41 -10.87
N LEU A 157 -2.94 12.87 -10.19
CA LEU A 157 -4.35 13.11 -10.52
C LEU A 157 -4.91 14.37 -9.89
N VAL A 158 -4.50 14.71 -8.67
CA VAL A 158 -5.04 15.80 -7.86
C VAL A 158 -3.94 16.58 -7.14
N GLY A 159 -4.18 17.86 -6.87
CA GLY A 159 -3.23 18.74 -6.19
C GLY A 159 -3.95 19.89 -5.46
N LYS A 160 -3.23 20.96 -5.15
CA LYS A 160 -3.78 22.15 -4.49
C LYS A 160 -4.99 22.73 -5.24
N GLY A 161 -6.07 22.98 -4.51
CA GLY A 161 -7.35 23.44 -5.04
C GLY A 161 -8.28 22.30 -5.48
N CYS A 162 -7.84 21.04 -5.41
CA CYS A 162 -8.68 19.86 -5.57
C CYS A 162 -9.18 19.36 -4.21
N LEU A 163 -10.27 18.61 -4.22
CA LEU A 163 -10.82 17.92 -3.06
C LEU A 163 -10.77 16.40 -3.30
N VAL A 164 -10.33 15.65 -2.30
CA VAL A 164 -10.46 14.21 -2.23
C VAL A 164 -11.49 13.85 -1.18
N ILE A 165 -12.51 13.10 -1.57
CA ILE A 165 -13.48 12.48 -0.67
C ILE A 165 -13.07 11.02 -0.54
N SER A 166 -12.64 10.62 0.65
CA SER A 166 -12.08 9.31 0.94
C SER A 166 -13.01 8.54 1.87
N ASP A 167 -13.20 7.25 1.60
CA ASP A 167 -13.77 6.35 2.59
C ASP A 167 -12.86 6.31 3.83
N GLU A 168 -13.46 6.27 5.02
CA GLU A 168 -12.71 6.30 6.29
C GLU A 168 -11.80 5.09 6.49
N LEU A 169 -12.11 3.95 5.87
CA LEU A 169 -11.36 2.70 5.96
C LEU A 169 -10.34 2.49 4.84
N ASN A 170 -10.17 3.46 3.95
CA ASN A 170 -9.20 3.37 2.87
C ASN A 170 -7.78 3.08 3.38
N HIS A 171 -7.07 2.26 2.60
CA HIS A 171 -5.71 1.82 2.88
C HIS A 171 -4.74 2.97 3.13
N ALA A 172 -3.73 2.74 3.97
CA ALA A 172 -2.72 3.73 4.34
C ALA A 172 -2.01 4.36 3.13
N SER A 173 -1.77 3.60 2.05
CA SER A 173 -1.14 4.11 0.81
C SER A 173 -1.96 5.21 0.13
N ILE A 174 -3.29 5.11 0.16
CA ILE A 174 -4.21 6.14 -0.36
C ILE A 174 -4.08 7.40 0.49
N ARG A 175 -4.10 7.26 1.81
CA ARG A 175 -3.94 8.38 2.75
C ARG A 175 -2.60 9.10 2.56
N VAL A 176 -1.52 8.34 2.33
CA VAL A 176 -0.19 8.90 2.02
C VAL A 176 -0.19 9.60 0.67
N GLY A 177 -0.74 9.00 -0.37
CA GLY A 177 -0.84 9.60 -1.70
C GLY A 177 -1.62 10.93 -1.69
N VAL A 178 -2.75 10.95 -0.99
CA VAL A 178 -3.54 12.18 -0.83
C VAL A 178 -2.77 13.25 -0.06
N ARG A 179 -2.04 12.88 0.99
CA ARG A 179 -1.16 13.82 1.71
C ARG A 179 -0.10 14.43 0.79
N TYR A 180 0.55 13.61 -0.03
CA TYR A 180 1.58 14.10 -0.96
C TYR A 180 1.03 14.98 -2.07
N SER A 181 -0.21 14.80 -2.48
CA SER A 181 -0.85 15.64 -3.50
C SER A 181 -1.07 17.09 -3.06
N GLY A 182 -1.17 17.34 -1.75
CA GLY A 182 -1.55 18.65 -1.22
C GLY A 182 -3.00 19.05 -1.48
N ALA A 183 -3.84 18.13 -1.94
CA ALA A 183 -5.29 18.33 -2.06
C ALA A 183 -5.96 18.39 -0.69
N SER A 184 -7.11 19.06 -0.61
CA SER A 184 -7.97 19.02 0.59
C SER A 184 -8.61 17.64 0.71
N VAL A 185 -8.80 17.15 1.94
CA VAL A 185 -9.35 15.85 2.21
C VAL A 185 -10.59 15.94 3.09
N ARG A 186 -11.63 15.22 2.72
CA ARG A 186 -12.81 14.98 3.56
C ARG A 186 -13.10 13.47 3.56
N MET A 187 -13.45 12.94 4.72
CA MET A 187 -13.80 11.51 4.87
C MET A 187 -15.30 11.36 5.04
N PHE A 188 -15.85 10.28 4.49
CA PHE A 188 -17.22 9.84 4.74
C PHE A 188 -17.21 8.47 5.41
N LYS A 189 -18.30 8.14 6.09
CA LYS A 189 -18.45 6.85 6.81
C LYS A 189 -18.53 5.71 5.82
N HIS A 190 -17.84 4.61 6.17
CA HIS A 190 -17.74 3.44 5.31
C HIS A 190 -19.10 2.95 4.80
N ASN A 191 -19.23 2.84 3.48
CA ASN A 191 -20.46 2.41 2.78
C ASN A 191 -21.74 3.19 3.14
N ASP A 192 -21.64 4.36 3.78
CA ASP A 192 -22.78 5.21 4.10
C ASP A 192 -23.04 6.23 3.00
N MET A 193 -23.99 5.91 2.13
CA MET A 193 -24.37 6.78 1.01
C MET A 193 -25.01 8.09 1.44
N VAL A 194 -25.69 8.12 2.59
CA VAL A 194 -26.28 9.33 3.16
C VAL A 194 -25.18 10.27 3.64
N SER A 195 -24.17 9.72 4.34
CA SER A 195 -22.99 10.47 4.73
C SER A 195 -22.24 11.04 3.52
N LEU A 196 -22.04 10.23 2.47
CA LEU A 196 -21.37 10.67 1.24
C LEU A 196 -22.17 11.77 0.53
N GLU A 197 -23.49 11.61 0.39
CA GLU A 197 -24.34 12.61 -0.26
C GLU A 197 -24.40 13.91 0.51
N THR A 198 -24.54 13.85 1.83
CA THR A 198 -24.52 15.05 2.70
C THR A 198 -23.22 15.79 2.56
N LEU A 199 -22.09 15.05 2.59
CA LEU A 199 -20.78 15.64 2.41
C LEU A 199 -20.62 16.28 1.02
N LEU A 200 -21.08 15.62 -0.05
CA LEU A 200 -21.03 16.17 -1.41
C LEU A 200 -21.80 17.50 -1.51
N ARG A 201 -23.00 17.57 -0.95
CA ARG A 201 -23.80 18.81 -0.91
C ARG A 201 -23.07 19.91 -0.19
N GLU A 202 -22.53 19.62 0.99
CA GLU A 202 -21.78 20.57 1.81
C GLU A 202 -20.57 21.12 1.04
N VAL A 203 -19.68 20.26 0.54
CA VAL A 203 -18.42 20.70 -0.06
C VAL A 203 -18.58 21.40 -1.40
N ILE A 204 -19.63 21.07 -2.15
CA ILE A 204 -19.96 21.74 -3.42
C ILE A 204 -20.52 23.15 -3.15
N SER A 205 -21.39 23.29 -2.15
CA SER A 205 -21.99 24.59 -1.81
C SER A 205 -20.98 25.53 -1.15
N GLN A 206 -20.08 25.03 -0.30
CA GLN A 206 -19.10 25.85 0.41
C GLN A 206 -17.87 26.20 -0.44
N GLY A 207 -17.49 25.34 -1.39
CA GLY A 207 -16.28 25.51 -2.18
C GLY A 207 -15.00 25.34 -1.35
N GLN A 208 -13.90 25.91 -1.85
CA GLN A 208 -12.59 25.83 -1.20
C GLN A 208 -12.54 26.60 0.12
N PRO A 209 -11.87 26.09 1.16
CA PRO A 209 -11.69 26.82 2.41
C PRO A 209 -11.09 28.23 2.19
N LYS A 210 -11.53 29.19 2.96
CA LYS A 210 -11.12 30.61 2.94
C LYS A 210 -11.53 31.41 1.70
N THR A 211 -11.50 30.83 0.51
CA THR A 211 -11.74 31.56 -0.75
C THR A 211 -13.14 31.35 -1.31
N HIS A 212 -13.84 30.31 -0.89
CA HIS A 212 -15.15 29.86 -1.40
C HIS A 212 -15.21 29.66 -2.92
N ARG A 213 -14.04 29.55 -3.57
CA ARG A 213 -13.96 29.25 -5.01
C ARG A 213 -14.39 27.82 -5.25
N PRO A 214 -14.98 27.51 -6.40
CA PRO A 214 -15.25 26.12 -6.79
C PRO A 214 -13.99 25.25 -6.75
N TRP A 215 -14.16 23.99 -6.41
CA TRP A 215 -13.06 23.02 -6.47
C TRP A 215 -12.61 22.82 -7.92
N LYS A 216 -11.31 22.80 -8.15
CA LYS A 216 -10.75 22.48 -9.48
C LYS A 216 -11.15 21.08 -9.93
N ARG A 217 -11.15 20.13 -9.00
CA ARG A 217 -11.56 18.74 -9.19
C ARG A 217 -12.01 18.17 -7.85
N ILE A 218 -13.04 17.32 -7.87
CA ILE A 218 -13.44 16.50 -6.71
C ILE A 218 -13.20 15.04 -7.11
N LEU A 219 -12.40 14.32 -6.36
CA LEU A 219 -12.08 12.91 -6.57
C LEU A 219 -12.65 12.09 -5.41
N ILE A 220 -13.51 11.10 -5.70
CA ILE A 220 -13.96 10.13 -4.72
C ILE A 220 -13.06 8.90 -4.83
N ILE A 221 -12.46 8.47 -3.72
CA ILE A 221 -11.58 7.30 -3.66
C ILE A 221 -12.18 6.27 -2.71
N VAL A 222 -12.35 5.07 -3.22
CA VAL A 222 -12.85 3.89 -2.50
C VAL A 222 -12.07 2.66 -2.94
N GLU A 223 -12.06 1.63 -2.11
CA GLU A 223 -11.51 0.31 -2.44
C GLU A 223 -12.62 -0.67 -2.79
N GLY A 224 -12.39 -1.58 -3.72
CA GLY A 224 -13.37 -2.58 -4.12
C GLY A 224 -13.70 -3.56 -2.99
N LEU A 225 -12.67 -3.97 -2.25
CA LEU A 225 -12.75 -4.86 -1.09
C LEU A 225 -11.91 -4.28 0.06
N TYR A 226 -12.52 -4.11 1.20
CA TYR A 226 -11.86 -3.69 2.46
C TYR A 226 -11.42 -4.92 3.23
N SER A 227 -10.14 -5.23 3.17
CA SER A 227 -9.59 -6.52 3.63
C SER A 227 -9.71 -6.75 5.14
N MET A 228 -9.64 -5.69 5.95
CA MET A 228 -9.71 -5.81 7.42
C MET A 228 -11.13 -6.06 7.90
N GLU A 229 -12.12 -5.45 7.26
CA GLU A 229 -13.54 -5.58 7.58
C GLU A 229 -14.23 -6.70 6.79
N GLY A 230 -13.63 -7.14 5.68
CA GLY A 230 -14.21 -8.14 4.79
C GLY A 230 -15.44 -7.63 4.01
N THR A 231 -15.54 -6.32 3.79
CA THR A 231 -16.70 -5.69 3.15
C THR A 231 -16.41 -5.28 1.71
N LEU A 232 -17.43 -5.38 0.87
CA LEU A 232 -17.39 -4.86 -0.50
C LEU A 232 -17.98 -3.44 -0.54
N VAL A 233 -17.43 -2.61 -1.41
CA VAL A 233 -17.96 -1.26 -1.66
C VAL A 233 -19.30 -1.31 -2.38
N ASN A 234 -20.21 -0.40 -2.02
CA ASN A 234 -21.44 -0.18 -2.77
C ASN A 234 -21.17 0.72 -3.99
N LEU A 235 -20.40 0.20 -4.95
CA LEU A 235 -19.96 0.94 -6.13
C LEU A 235 -21.13 1.50 -6.97
N PRO A 236 -22.23 0.76 -7.23
CA PRO A 236 -23.34 1.29 -8.00
C PRO A 236 -23.96 2.55 -7.41
N ALA A 237 -24.14 2.60 -6.09
CA ALA A 237 -24.69 3.77 -5.41
C ALA A 237 -23.72 4.97 -5.44
N ILE A 238 -22.42 4.72 -5.28
CA ILE A 238 -21.40 5.77 -5.41
C ILE A 238 -21.38 6.34 -6.83
N VAL A 239 -21.46 5.49 -7.85
CA VAL A 239 -21.53 5.92 -9.26
C VAL A 239 -22.79 6.74 -9.53
N ALA A 240 -23.94 6.38 -8.94
CA ALA A 240 -25.16 7.16 -9.03
C ALA A 240 -25.00 8.57 -8.44
N LEU A 241 -24.39 8.68 -7.25
CA LEU A 241 -24.08 9.97 -6.63
C LEU A 241 -23.06 10.77 -7.47
N LYS A 242 -22.00 10.12 -7.98
CA LYS A 242 -21.04 10.73 -8.90
C LYS A 242 -21.74 11.38 -10.10
N LYS A 243 -22.65 10.67 -10.74
CA LYS A 243 -23.44 11.16 -11.89
C LYS A 243 -24.36 12.31 -11.47
N LYS A 244 -25.08 12.18 -10.35
CA LYS A 244 -26.00 13.19 -9.82
C LYS A 244 -25.32 14.54 -9.56
N TYR A 245 -24.14 14.50 -8.95
CA TYR A 245 -23.39 15.70 -8.57
C TYR A 245 -22.32 16.13 -9.60
N LYS A 246 -22.22 15.45 -10.74
CA LYS A 246 -21.23 15.68 -11.80
C LYS A 246 -19.80 15.74 -11.26
N VAL A 247 -19.47 14.90 -10.28
CA VAL A 247 -18.15 14.84 -9.68
C VAL A 247 -17.23 14.04 -10.59
N CYS A 248 -16.03 14.54 -10.86
CA CYS A 248 -15.01 13.79 -11.59
C CYS A 248 -14.54 12.61 -10.75
N GLY A 249 -14.84 11.41 -11.21
CA GLY A 249 -14.03 10.25 -10.87
C GLY A 249 -12.76 10.24 -11.71
N PRO A 250 -11.86 9.26 -11.57
CA PRO A 250 -10.74 9.11 -12.49
C PRO A 250 -11.30 9.21 -13.91
N CYS A 251 -10.76 10.14 -14.69
CA CYS A 251 -11.24 10.42 -16.03
C CYS A 251 -11.00 9.18 -16.90
N SER A 252 -11.98 8.31 -17.01
CA SER A 252 -12.23 7.66 -18.26
C SER A 252 -13.01 8.69 -19.09
N SER A 253 -12.35 9.26 -20.09
CA SER A 253 -13.01 9.88 -21.21
C SER A 253 -14.19 8.99 -21.60
N GLU A 254 -15.37 9.59 -21.63
CA GLU A 254 -16.56 9.10 -22.31
C GLU A 254 -16.47 7.68 -22.88
N ASN A 255 -16.79 6.69 -22.05
CA ASN A 255 -17.48 5.52 -22.56
C ASN A 255 -18.22 4.85 -21.41
N ASN A 256 -19.51 5.21 -21.29
CA ASN A 256 -20.52 4.41 -20.66
C ASN A 256 -20.63 3.07 -21.41
N ARG A 257 -19.99 2.03 -20.87
CA ARG A 257 -20.48 0.67 -21.04
C ARG A 257 -20.29 -0.04 -19.70
N ALA A 258 -21.38 -0.15 -18.94
CA ALA A 258 -21.55 -1.04 -17.82
C ALA A 258 -21.54 -2.48 -18.29
#